data_6632ce33ecf5ffb69e9518f6a8e325ce
#
_entry.id   6632ce33ecf5ffb69e9518f6a8e325ce
#
_cell.length_a   1.000
_cell.length_b   1.000
_cell.length_c   1.000
_cell.angle_alpha   90.00
_cell.angle_beta   90.00
_cell.angle_gamma   90.00
#
_symmetry.space_group_name_H-M   'P 1'
#
loop_
_entity.id
_entity.type
_entity.pdbx_description
1 polymer ?
#
loop_
_entity_poly.entity_id
_entity_poly.type
_entity_poly.pdbx_seq_one_letter_code
_entity_poly.pdbx_strand_id
1 'polypeptide(L)'
;MKLRIGLGFDSHAFEEGKPLKLGGLLIDFPKGLRGHSDGDALLHAITDALLGAIGEPDIGELFSDKDPRWKGANSEVFLKEVLRRVKEKGYRVLNLDCVIVADEPRIAPYKEAIKESLSRLLGIPKDSISIKGKSQEGFCKEEGLACFCTILLIHEG
;
A
#
# COMPACT_ATOMS: atom_id res chain seq x y z
N MET A 1 -10.47 -23.71 -9.70
CA MET A 1 -10.36 -22.29 -9.28
C MET A 1 -8.94 -22.01 -8.87
N LYS A 2 -8.30 -21.05 -9.51
CA LYS A 2 -6.93 -20.66 -9.14
C LYS A 2 -6.98 -19.40 -8.28
N LEU A 3 -6.50 -19.52 -7.07
CA LEU A 3 -6.38 -18.42 -6.12
C LEU A 3 -4.91 -18.16 -5.85
N ARG A 4 -4.58 -16.89 -5.63
CA ARG A 4 -3.25 -16.46 -5.23
C ARG A 4 -3.38 -15.51 -4.05
N ILE A 5 -2.52 -15.69 -3.07
CA ILE A 5 -2.45 -14.82 -1.91
C ILE A 5 -1.10 -14.12 -1.91
N GLY A 6 -1.10 -12.86 -1.49
CA GLY A 6 0.13 -12.09 -1.33
C GLY A 6 0.13 -11.37 0.00
N LEU A 7 1.32 -11.17 0.55
CA LEU A 7 1.56 -10.40 1.76
C LEU A 7 2.53 -9.29 1.43
N GLY A 8 2.20 -8.08 1.83
CA GLY A 8 3.07 -6.92 1.69
C GLY A 8 3.27 -6.22 3.02
N PHE A 9 4.44 -5.65 3.18
CA PHE A 9 4.82 -4.88 4.35
C PHE A 9 5.65 -3.69 3.91
N ASP A 10 5.39 -2.54 4.53
CA ASP A 10 6.26 -1.37 4.37
C ASP A 10 6.22 -0.52 5.64
N SER A 11 7.32 0.13 5.96
CA SER A 11 7.41 0.98 7.14
C SER A 11 8.34 2.15 6.86
N HIS A 12 8.03 3.30 7.45
CA HIS A 12 8.83 4.51 7.34
C HIS A 12 8.76 5.30 8.65
N ALA A 13 9.88 5.92 9.01
CA ALA A 13 9.89 6.93 10.05
C ALA A 13 9.16 8.20 9.57
N PHE A 14 8.63 8.99 10.49
CA PHE A 14 8.05 10.28 10.14
C PHE A 14 9.14 11.33 9.87
N GLU A 15 8.81 12.30 9.03
CA GLU A 15 9.66 13.42 8.68
C GLU A 15 8.81 14.69 8.65
N GLU A 16 9.28 15.74 9.34
CA GLU A 16 8.57 17.01 9.39
C GLU A 16 8.59 17.72 8.03
N GLY A 17 7.55 18.52 7.78
CA GLY A 17 7.46 19.33 6.57
C GLY A 17 7.12 18.57 5.30
N LYS A 18 6.72 17.31 5.43
CA LYS A 18 6.34 16.46 4.32
C LYS A 18 4.87 16.06 4.46
N PRO A 19 4.08 16.05 3.36
CA PRO A 19 2.69 15.58 3.43
C PRO A 19 2.61 14.09 3.71
N LEU A 20 1.60 13.67 4.45
CA LEU A 20 1.32 12.26 4.73
C LEU A 20 0.30 11.75 3.74
N LYS A 21 0.67 10.72 2.99
CA LYS A 21 -0.24 10.01 2.10
C LYS A 21 -0.38 8.56 2.54
N LEU A 22 -1.60 8.07 2.57
CA LEU A 22 -1.90 6.67 2.85
C LEU A 22 -3.00 6.18 1.90
N GLY A 23 -2.66 5.20 1.07
CA GLY A 23 -3.59 4.67 0.09
C GLY A 23 -3.99 5.66 -1.00
N GLY A 24 -3.09 6.59 -1.32
CA GLY A 24 -3.34 7.66 -2.26
C GLY A 24 -4.11 8.84 -1.67
N LEU A 25 -4.50 8.77 -0.39
CA LEU A 25 -5.23 9.82 0.31
C LEU A 25 -4.29 10.71 1.10
N LEU A 26 -4.47 12.02 0.95
CA LEU A 26 -3.74 12.99 1.77
C LEU A 26 -4.37 13.05 3.17
N ILE A 27 -3.55 12.79 4.19
CA ILE A 27 -3.97 12.79 5.59
C ILE A 27 -3.56 14.12 6.23
N ASP A 28 -4.48 14.70 7.00
CA ASP A 28 -4.20 15.93 7.75
C ASP A 28 -3.36 15.61 8.99
N PHE A 29 -2.05 15.65 8.81
CA PHE A 29 -1.08 15.35 9.87
C PHE A 29 0.19 16.18 9.60
N PRO A 30 0.85 16.74 10.65
CA PRO A 30 1.98 17.65 10.44
C PRO A 30 3.25 17.00 9.90
N LYS A 31 3.33 15.68 9.87
CA LYS A 31 4.50 14.94 9.38
C LYS A 31 4.10 13.98 8.27
N GLY A 32 5.01 13.76 7.33
CA GLY A 32 4.88 12.71 6.32
C GLY A 32 5.86 11.58 6.56
N LEU A 33 5.89 10.63 5.65
CA LEU A 33 6.77 9.47 5.75
C LEU A 33 8.05 9.71 4.96
N ARG A 34 9.18 9.39 5.58
CA ARG A 34 10.50 9.49 4.96
C ARG A 34 10.60 8.46 3.83
N GLY A 35 11.05 8.89 2.66
CA GLY A 35 11.22 7.99 1.52
C GLY A 35 11.59 8.74 0.24
N HIS A 36 11.97 7.98 -0.78
CA HIS A 36 12.43 8.52 -2.07
C HIS A 36 11.28 8.93 -3.00
N SER A 37 10.09 8.35 -2.81
CA SER A 37 8.87 8.73 -3.52
C SER A 37 7.98 9.57 -2.60
N ASP A 38 6.67 9.49 -2.75
CA ASP A 38 5.72 10.16 -1.85
C ASP A 38 5.64 9.50 -0.47
N GLY A 39 6.33 8.36 -0.26
CA GLY A 39 6.35 7.66 1.01
C GLY A 39 5.05 6.97 1.40
N ASP A 40 4.14 6.74 0.44
CA ASP A 40 2.86 6.09 0.73
C ASP A 40 3.08 4.61 1.09
N ALA A 41 3.25 4.35 2.39
CA ALA A 41 3.55 3.02 2.89
C ALA A 41 2.41 2.02 2.62
N LEU A 42 1.16 2.49 2.61
CA LEU A 42 0.02 1.62 2.33
C LEU A 42 0.00 1.16 0.88
N LEU A 43 0.20 2.07 -0.07
CA LEU A 43 0.29 1.68 -1.48
C LEU A 43 1.51 0.80 -1.77
N HIS A 44 2.63 1.05 -1.10
CA HIS A 44 3.82 0.20 -1.25
C HIS A 44 3.55 -1.22 -0.73
N ALA A 45 2.93 -1.36 0.43
CA ALA A 45 2.58 -2.67 0.97
C ALA A 45 1.59 -3.42 0.07
N ILE A 46 0.59 -2.72 -0.46
CA ILE A 46 -0.38 -3.32 -1.40
C ILE A 46 0.33 -3.77 -2.69
N THR A 47 1.21 -2.94 -3.21
CA THR A 47 1.96 -3.25 -4.43
C THR A 47 2.83 -4.50 -4.24
N ASP A 48 3.53 -4.60 -3.10
CA ASP A 48 4.32 -5.79 -2.78
C ASP A 48 3.46 -7.04 -2.57
N ALA A 49 2.27 -6.88 -1.98
CA ALA A 49 1.33 -8.00 -1.84
C ALA A 49 0.88 -8.52 -3.22
N LEU A 50 0.59 -7.62 -4.15
CA LEU A 50 0.24 -7.98 -5.53
C LEU A 50 1.38 -8.72 -6.21
N LEU A 51 2.60 -8.19 -6.08
CA LEU A 51 3.78 -8.80 -6.68
C LEU A 51 4.03 -10.19 -6.10
N GLY A 52 3.95 -10.35 -4.79
CA GLY A 52 4.11 -11.65 -4.15
C GLY A 52 3.06 -12.65 -4.61
N ALA A 53 1.81 -12.22 -4.77
CA ALA A 53 0.73 -13.11 -5.24
C ALA A 53 0.97 -13.66 -6.63
N ILE A 54 1.63 -12.90 -7.52
CA ILE A 54 1.94 -13.36 -8.88
C ILE A 54 3.37 -13.90 -9.02
N GLY A 55 4.09 -14.05 -7.90
CA GLY A 55 5.43 -14.64 -7.90
C GLY A 55 6.52 -13.73 -8.44
N GLU A 56 6.30 -12.42 -8.46
CA GLU A 56 7.27 -11.44 -8.91
C GLU A 56 8.14 -10.92 -7.75
N PRO A 57 9.32 -10.37 -8.04
CA PRO A 57 10.13 -9.71 -7.02
C PRO A 57 9.46 -8.48 -6.43
N ASP A 58 10.02 -7.96 -5.34
CA ASP A 58 9.47 -6.80 -4.66
C ASP A 58 9.62 -5.50 -5.47
N ILE A 59 8.98 -4.45 -4.97
CA ILE A 59 8.94 -3.13 -5.62
C ILE A 59 10.34 -2.53 -5.79
N GLY A 60 11.24 -2.75 -4.82
CA GLY A 60 12.60 -2.23 -4.88
C GLY A 60 13.46 -2.87 -5.97
N GLU A 61 13.21 -4.15 -6.28
CA GLU A 61 13.90 -4.84 -7.37
C GLU A 61 13.37 -4.45 -8.74
N LEU A 62 12.05 -4.31 -8.87
CA LEU A 62 11.42 -3.98 -10.16
C LEU A 62 11.50 -2.51 -10.53
N PHE A 63 11.44 -1.63 -9.53
CA PHE A 63 11.42 -0.18 -9.72
C PHE A 63 12.60 0.45 -8.97
N SER A 64 13.81 0.09 -9.38
CA SER A 64 15.02 0.60 -8.74
C SER A 64 15.02 2.13 -8.74
N ASP A 65 15.37 2.73 -7.61
CA ASP A 65 15.54 4.17 -7.47
C ASP A 65 16.72 4.69 -8.32
N LYS A 66 17.56 3.78 -8.83
CA LYS A 66 18.63 4.10 -9.77
C LYS A 66 18.15 4.18 -11.20
N ASP A 67 16.95 3.71 -11.52
CA ASP A 67 16.39 3.75 -12.86
C ASP A 67 15.75 5.13 -13.13
N PRO A 68 16.25 5.88 -14.13
CA PRO A 68 15.72 7.22 -14.43
C PRO A 68 14.23 7.24 -14.75
N ARG A 69 13.68 6.12 -15.24
CA ARG A 69 12.24 6.03 -15.57
C ARG A 69 11.34 6.24 -14.35
N TRP A 70 11.83 5.89 -13.16
CA TRP A 70 11.04 5.91 -11.94
C TRP A 70 11.38 7.07 -11.02
N LYS A 71 12.36 7.89 -11.41
CA LYS A 71 12.78 9.02 -10.59
C LYS A 71 11.63 10.00 -10.39
N GLY A 72 11.32 10.28 -9.13
CA GLY A 72 10.22 11.19 -8.79
C GLY A 72 8.83 10.62 -9.02
N ALA A 73 8.71 9.36 -9.44
CA ALA A 73 7.42 8.72 -9.64
C ALA A 73 6.70 8.54 -8.29
N ASN A 74 5.38 8.76 -8.27
CA ASN A 74 4.59 8.52 -7.06
C ASN A 74 4.17 7.05 -6.97
N SER A 75 3.69 6.67 -5.79
CA SER A 75 3.33 5.28 -5.50
C SER A 75 2.19 4.74 -6.37
N GLU A 76 1.31 5.61 -6.87
CA GLU A 76 0.22 5.21 -7.77
C GLU A 76 0.73 4.71 -9.11
N VAL A 77 1.85 5.26 -9.60
CA VAL A 77 2.47 4.81 -10.85
C VAL A 77 2.92 3.36 -10.74
N PHE A 78 3.58 3.02 -9.63
CA PHE A 78 4.01 1.65 -9.37
C PHE A 78 2.83 0.70 -9.24
N LEU A 79 1.81 1.12 -8.50
CA LEU A 79 0.59 0.32 -8.33
C LEU A 79 -0.07 0.01 -9.68
N LYS A 80 -0.23 1.02 -10.53
CA LYS A 80 -0.84 0.85 -11.85
C LYS A 80 -0.06 -0.13 -12.73
N GLU A 81 1.27 -0.04 -12.73
CA GLU A 81 2.11 -0.96 -13.51
C GLU A 81 1.98 -2.39 -12.99
N VAL A 82 1.94 -2.57 -11.68
CA VAL A 82 1.79 -3.91 -11.09
C VAL A 82 0.39 -4.48 -11.36
N LEU A 83 -0.65 -3.66 -11.28
CA LEU A 83 -2.01 -4.11 -11.63
C LEU A 83 -2.08 -4.55 -13.09
N ARG A 84 -1.38 -3.88 -13.99
CA ARG A 84 -1.27 -4.28 -15.39
C ARG A 84 -0.66 -5.69 -15.51
N ARG A 85 0.41 -5.96 -14.75
CA ARG A 85 1.07 -7.28 -14.74
C ARG A 85 0.16 -8.36 -14.18
N VAL A 86 -0.61 -8.06 -13.14
CA VAL A 86 -1.61 -8.96 -12.55
C VAL A 86 -2.63 -9.36 -13.62
N LYS A 87 -3.15 -8.37 -14.34
CA LYS A 87 -4.13 -8.58 -15.40
C LYS A 87 -3.56 -9.39 -16.56
N GLU A 88 -2.33 -9.11 -16.97
CA GLU A 88 -1.65 -9.89 -18.02
C GLU A 88 -1.55 -11.37 -17.68
N LYS A 89 -1.35 -11.69 -16.41
CA LYS A 89 -1.30 -13.08 -15.96
C LYS A 89 -2.67 -13.72 -15.78
N GLY A 90 -3.74 -12.99 -16.07
CA GLY A 90 -5.11 -13.49 -16.03
C GLY A 90 -5.77 -13.39 -14.67
N TYR A 91 -5.23 -12.63 -13.75
CA TYR A 91 -5.76 -12.49 -12.41
C TYR A 91 -6.46 -11.14 -12.20
N ARG A 92 -7.36 -11.10 -11.24
CA ARG A 92 -7.94 -9.87 -10.73
C ARG A 92 -7.97 -9.90 -9.20
N VAL A 93 -8.05 -8.73 -8.60
CA VAL A 93 -8.14 -8.61 -7.15
C VAL A 93 -9.53 -9.00 -6.69
N LEU A 94 -9.61 -9.90 -5.72
CA LEU A 94 -10.86 -10.32 -5.11
C LEU A 94 -11.14 -9.54 -3.82
N ASN A 95 -10.17 -9.48 -2.91
CA ASN A 95 -10.28 -8.65 -1.70
C ASN A 95 -8.92 -8.26 -1.16
N LEU A 96 -8.93 -7.28 -0.26
CA LEU A 96 -7.76 -6.71 0.37
C LEU A 96 -8.02 -6.51 1.86
N ASP A 97 -7.06 -6.90 2.70
CA ASP A 97 -7.10 -6.67 4.13
C ASP A 97 -5.79 -6.01 4.56
N CYS A 98 -5.89 -4.89 5.27
CA CYS A 98 -4.74 -4.08 5.66
C CYS A 98 -4.77 -3.74 7.14
N VAL A 99 -3.58 -3.70 7.75
CA VAL A 99 -3.37 -3.19 9.10
C VAL A 99 -2.39 -2.03 9.02
N ILE A 100 -2.75 -0.90 9.59
CA ILE A 100 -1.89 0.27 9.69
C ILE A 100 -1.51 0.43 11.16
N VAL A 101 -0.22 0.37 11.45
CA VAL A 101 0.31 0.48 12.81
C VAL A 101 0.93 1.87 12.97
N ALA A 102 0.36 2.68 13.85
CA ALA A 102 0.87 4.01 14.17
C ALA A 102 0.26 4.47 15.48
N ASP A 103 1.05 5.16 16.30
CA ASP A 103 0.50 5.78 17.51
C ASP A 103 -0.30 7.03 17.15
N GLU A 104 0.22 7.79 16.21
CA GLU A 104 -0.45 8.95 15.59
C GLU A 104 -0.13 8.98 14.11
N PRO A 105 -1.03 9.47 13.23
CA PRO A 105 -2.40 9.88 13.55
C PRO A 105 -3.30 8.68 13.83
N ARG A 106 -4.45 8.92 14.47
CA ARG A 106 -5.48 7.89 14.60
C ARG A 106 -6.05 7.57 13.23
N ILE A 107 -6.15 6.30 12.89
CA ILE A 107 -6.57 5.86 11.56
C ILE A 107 -8.10 5.84 11.42
N ALA A 108 -8.82 5.60 12.53
CA ALA A 108 -10.28 5.44 12.51
C ALA A 108 -11.02 6.53 11.73
N PRO A 109 -10.72 7.84 11.89
CA PRO A 109 -11.43 8.86 11.13
C PRO A 109 -11.21 8.81 9.62
N TYR A 110 -10.14 8.16 9.17
CA TYR A 110 -9.76 8.12 7.75
C TYR A 110 -10.11 6.82 7.04
N LYS A 111 -10.61 5.81 7.78
CA LYS A 111 -10.85 4.48 7.22
C LYS A 111 -11.73 4.50 5.98
N GLU A 112 -12.87 5.18 6.05
CA GLU A 112 -13.80 5.21 4.91
C GLU A 112 -13.20 5.92 3.69
N ALA A 113 -12.51 7.02 3.90
CA ALA A 113 -11.86 7.76 2.81
C ALA A 113 -10.73 6.94 2.19
N ILE A 114 -9.96 6.23 3.00
CA ILE A 114 -8.91 5.31 2.50
C ILE A 114 -9.53 4.19 1.67
N LYS A 115 -10.62 3.59 2.15
CA LYS A 115 -11.31 2.53 1.41
C LYS A 115 -11.86 3.03 0.07
N GLU A 116 -12.41 4.25 0.03
CA GLU A 116 -12.87 4.85 -1.21
C GLU A 116 -11.73 5.07 -2.21
N SER A 117 -10.61 5.58 -1.73
CA SER A 117 -9.42 5.78 -2.56
C SER A 117 -8.92 4.44 -3.13
N LEU A 118 -8.79 3.43 -2.28
CA LEU A 118 -8.32 2.10 -2.69
C LEU A 118 -9.31 1.39 -3.62
N SER A 119 -10.61 1.54 -3.37
CA SER A 119 -11.66 1.01 -4.25
C SER A 119 -11.51 1.56 -5.66
N ARG A 120 -11.27 2.86 -5.79
CA ARG A 120 -11.06 3.50 -7.09
C ARG A 120 -9.76 3.03 -7.74
N LEU A 121 -8.66 2.98 -6.97
CA LEU A 121 -7.35 2.60 -7.51
C LEU A 121 -7.28 1.14 -7.94
N LEU A 122 -7.92 0.24 -7.19
CA LEU A 122 -7.87 -1.19 -7.44
C LEU A 122 -9.02 -1.70 -8.31
N GLY A 123 -10.06 -0.89 -8.48
CA GLY A 123 -11.24 -1.30 -9.26
C GLY A 123 -12.07 -2.38 -8.59
N ILE A 124 -12.15 -2.39 -7.25
CA ILE A 124 -12.93 -3.36 -6.48
C ILE A 124 -13.92 -2.64 -5.56
N PRO A 125 -15.02 -3.31 -5.15
CA PRO A 125 -15.98 -2.71 -4.23
C PRO A 125 -15.36 -2.40 -2.86
N LYS A 126 -15.85 -1.37 -2.19
CA LYS A 126 -15.40 -1.04 -0.83
C LYS A 126 -15.60 -2.18 0.15
N ASP A 127 -16.65 -2.99 -0.05
CA ASP A 127 -16.93 -4.16 0.79
C ASP A 127 -15.83 -5.23 0.73
N SER A 128 -15.00 -5.18 -0.29
CA SER A 128 -13.88 -6.11 -0.47
C SER A 128 -12.58 -5.59 0.17
N ILE A 129 -12.64 -4.48 0.88
CA ILE A 129 -11.48 -3.83 1.50
C ILE A 129 -11.71 -3.67 3.00
N SER A 130 -10.74 -4.11 3.79
CA SER A 130 -10.73 -3.87 5.24
C SER A 130 -9.48 -3.07 5.61
N ILE A 131 -9.67 -2.05 6.44
CA ILE A 131 -8.59 -1.22 6.99
C ILE A 131 -8.71 -1.24 8.50
N LYS A 132 -7.64 -1.68 9.19
CA LYS A 132 -7.56 -1.71 10.64
C LYS A 132 -6.43 -0.83 11.10
N GLY A 133 -6.68 -0.03 12.11
CA GLY A 133 -5.65 0.79 12.76
C GLY A 133 -5.24 0.16 14.09
N LYS A 134 -3.94 0.14 14.36
CA LYS A 134 -3.36 -0.37 15.60
C LYS A 134 -2.32 0.59 16.12
N SER A 135 -2.24 0.75 17.44
CA SER A 135 -1.14 1.46 18.06
C SER A 135 0.06 0.52 18.21
N GLN A 136 1.24 1.09 18.46
CA GLN A 136 2.45 0.29 18.67
C GLN A 136 2.52 -0.36 20.06
N GLU A 137 1.65 0.06 20.98
CA GLU A 137 1.60 -0.45 22.36
C GLU A 137 2.97 -0.39 23.07
N GLY A 138 3.77 0.63 22.76
CA GLY A 138 5.10 0.79 23.33
C GLY A 138 6.18 -0.14 22.79
N PHE A 139 5.86 -0.95 21.80
CA PHE A 139 6.81 -1.91 21.21
C PHE A 139 7.94 -1.22 20.46
N CYS A 140 7.65 -0.14 19.77
CA CYS A 140 8.65 0.64 19.05
C CYS A 140 8.68 2.06 19.63
N LYS A 141 9.89 2.58 19.90
CA LYS A 141 10.06 3.92 20.46
C LYS A 141 10.14 5.00 19.39
N GLU A 142 10.42 4.63 18.16
CA GLU A 142 10.54 5.58 17.08
C GLU A 142 9.18 5.99 16.54
N GLU A 143 9.04 7.27 16.18
CA GLU A 143 7.85 7.76 15.52
C GLU A 143 7.86 7.34 14.06
N GLY A 144 6.85 6.59 13.68
CA GLY A 144 6.74 6.10 12.33
C GLY A 144 5.43 5.36 12.12
N LEU A 145 5.31 4.76 10.96
CA LEU A 145 4.11 4.06 10.56
C LEU A 145 4.50 2.80 9.79
N ALA A 146 3.80 1.72 10.04
CA ALA A 146 3.96 0.46 9.31
C ALA A 146 2.62 0.01 8.75
N CYS A 147 2.65 -0.59 7.57
CA CYS A 147 1.48 -1.16 6.93
C CYS A 147 1.72 -2.62 6.59
N PHE A 148 0.74 -3.46 6.88
CA PHE A 148 0.69 -4.85 6.47
C PHE A 148 -0.54 -5.04 5.59
N CYS A 149 -0.38 -5.72 4.46
CA CYS A 149 -1.50 -5.98 3.57
C CYS A 149 -1.47 -7.43 3.11
N THR A 150 -2.65 -8.06 3.10
CA THR A 150 -2.84 -9.32 2.38
C THR A 150 -3.83 -9.10 1.27
N ILE A 151 -3.60 -9.76 0.15
CA ILE A 151 -4.46 -9.63 -1.01
C ILE A 151 -4.77 -11.02 -1.55
N LEU A 152 -6.00 -11.19 -1.98
CA LEU A 152 -6.43 -12.41 -2.65
C LEU A 152 -6.75 -12.10 -4.10
N LEU A 153 -6.14 -12.88 -4.99
CA LEU A 153 -6.38 -12.80 -6.42
C LEU A 153 -7.11 -14.06 -6.89
N ILE A 154 -7.93 -13.90 -7.91
CA ILE A 154 -8.59 -15.00 -8.58
C ILE A 154 -8.28 -14.95 -10.07
N HIS A 155 -8.04 -16.12 -10.66
CA HIS A 155 -7.81 -16.24 -12.09
C HIS A 155 -9.15 -16.15 -12.84
N GLU A 156 -9.20 -15.38 -13.89
CA GLU A 156 -10.42 -15.13 -14.65
C GLU A 156 -10.69 -16.17 -15.75
N GLY A 157 -10.26 -17.35 -15.56
CA GLY A 157 -10.54 -18.39 -16.48
C GLY A 157 -9.38 -19.00 -17.13
#